data_28b5de33525cdf2470826f37d73521a4
#
_entry.id   28b5de33525cdf2470826f37d73521a4
#
_cell.length_a   1.000
_cell.length_b   1.000
_cell.length_c   1.000
_cell.angle_alpha   90.00
_cell.angle_beta   90.00
_cell.angle_gamma   90.00
#
_symmetry.space_group_name_H-M   'P 1'
#
loop_
_entity.id
_entity.type
_entity.pdbx_description
1 polymer ?
#
loop_
_entity_poly.entity_id
_entity_poly.type
_entity_poly.pdbx_seq_one_letter_code
_entity_poly.pdbx_strand_id
1 'polypeptide(L)'
;MKKFNYTMNHKADEAYMAKMCHEGWAATSLVEGVWTFEPCKPDQYVYRVCYLRGKSAAEVEALKNKLAAQGIEFVSRYSFWAIFRSEHDFRLYAPEEELAVCESIYRPMPIGSVLSWLAFIAFLLLSVRVSSWTATEANGRTGCLKRPT
;
A
#
# COMPACT_ATOMS: atom_id res chain seq x y z
N MET A 1 17.82 -0.92 17.29
CA MET A 1 18.39 -0.69 15.92
C MET A 1 17.31 -0.17 15.00
N LYS A 2 17.63 0.74 14.05
CA LYS A 2 16.67 1.25 13.07
C LYS A 2 17.11 0.83 11.67
N LYS A 3 16.16 0.35 10.84
CA LYS A 3 16.41 -0.02 9.43
C LYS A 3 15.26 0.52 8.57
N PHE A 4 15.58 1.13 7.44
CA PHE A 4 14.58 1.50 6.44
C PHE A 4 14.33 0.30 5.54
N ASN A 5 13.08 -0.14 5.48
CA ASN A 5 12.62 -1.13 4.51
C ASN A 5 11.13 -0.88 4.28
N TYR A 6 10.78 -0.53 3.07
CA TYR A 6 9.40 -0.27 2.69
C TYR A 6 8.99 -1.25 1.60
N THR A 7 8.11 -2.16 1.94
CA THR A 7 7.48 -3.07 0.98
C THR A 7 5.98 -2.81 0.98
N MET A 8 5.33 -2.98 -0.17
CA MET A 8 3.86 -2.94 -0.28
C MET A 8 3.24 -4.34 -0.15
N ASN A 9 4.02 -5.32 0.25
CA ASN A 9 3.61 -6.71 0.31
C ASN A 9 3.70 -7.23 1.75
N HIS A 10 2.54 -7.46 2.37
CA HIS A 10 2.44 -7.94 3.75
C HIS A 10 3.20 -9.26 4.01
N LYS A 11 3.21 -10.19 3.03
CA LYS A 11 3.98 -11.44 3.15
C LYS A 11 5.50 -11.20 3.13
N ALA A 12 5.95 -10.21 2.36
CA ALA A 12 7.36 -9.81 2.38
C ALA A 12 7.73 -9.13 3.69
N ASP A 13 6.83 -8.36 4.30
CA ASP A 13 7.04 -7.76 5.62
C ASP A 13 7.10 -8.84 6.72
N GLU A 14 6.21 -9.84 6.68
CA GLU A 14 6.27 -10.99 7.60
C GLU A 14 7.60 -11.75 7.48
N ALA A 15 8.02 -12.06 6.26
CA ALA A 15 9.29 -12.73 5.99
C ALA A 15 10.49 -11.90 6.45
N TYR A 16 10.44 -10.58 6.27
CA TYR A 16 11.48 -9.67 6.71
C TYR A 16 11.60 -9.64 8.25
N MET A 17 10.46 -9.53 8.95
CA MET A 17 10.44 -9.57 10.42
C MET A 17 10.92 -10.92 10.96
N ALA A 18 10.50 -12.03 10.34
CA ALA A 18 10.97 -13.36 10.71
C ALA A 18 12.49 -13.51 10.53
N LYS A 19 13.04 -13.04 9.41
CA LYS A 19 14.49 -13.02 9.17
C LYS A 19 15.22 -12.20 10.24
N MET A 20 14.73 -11.02 10.57
CA MET A 20 15.35 -10.17 11.60
C MET A 20 15.28 -10.83 12.98
N CYS A 21 14.16 -11.51 13.32
CA CYS A 21 14.03 -12.25 14.57
C CYS A 21 14.98 -13.44 14.64
N HIS A 22 15.20 -14.14 13.53
CA HIS A 22 16.21 -15.19 13.42
C HIS A 22 17.63 -14.65 13.67
N GLU A 23 17.91 -13.41 13.24
CA GLU A 23 19.17 -12.70 13.50
C GLU A 23 19.26 -12.13 14.92
N GLY A 24 18.26 -12.37 15.79
CA GLY A 24 18.22 -11.88 17.18
C GLY A 24 17.67 -10.46 17.34
N TRP A 25 16.83 -9.99 16.41
CA TRP A 25 16.26 -8.64 16.43
C TRP A 25 14.73 -8.68 16.30
N ALA A 26 14.03 -8.33 17.38
CA ALA A 26 12.58 -8.22 17.39
C ALA A 26 12.10 -6.87 16.87
N ALA A 27 11.15 -6.87 15.95
CA ALA A 27 10.49 -5.64 15.49
C ALA A 27 9.55 -5.10 16.58
N THR A 28 9.69 -3.82 16.91
CA THR A 28 8.89 -3.13 17.94
C THR A 28 8.02 -2.01 17.38
N SER A 29 8.39 -1.40 16.26
CA SER A 29 7.56 -0.42 15.58
C SER A 29 7.94 -0.26 14.12
N LEU A 30 6.97 0.23 13.33
CA LEU A 30 7.15 0.69 11.96
C LEU A 30 6.52 2.08 11.82
N VAL A 31 7.35 3.08 11.52
CA VAL A 31 6.91 4.47 11.31
C VAL A 31 7.54 4.98 10.02
N GLU A 32 6.73 5.42 9.07
CA GLU A 32 7.18 5.97 7.77
C GLU A 32 8.20 5.10 7.02
N GLY A 33 8.04 3.78 7.08
CA GLY A 33 8.96 2.83 6.45
C GLY A 33 10.23 2.55 7.25
N VAL A 34 10.39 3.16 8.43
CA VAL A 34 11.51 2.91 9.34
C VAL A 34 11.11 1.91 10.39
N TRP A 35 11.70 0.75 10.33
CA TRP A 35 11.57 -0.30 11.34
C TRP A 35 12.46 -0.03 12.53
N THR A 36 11.92 -0.17 13.73
CA THR A 36 12.69 -0.18 14.98
C THR A 36 12.76 -1.60 15.50
N PHE A 37 13.96 -2.02 15.87
CA PHE A 37 14.23 -3.36 16.40
C PHE A 37 14.92 -3.28 17.76
N GLU A 38 14.60 -4.25 18.61
CA GLU A 38 15.23 -4.49 19.91
C GLU A 38 15.90 -5.88 19.92
N PRO A 39 16.94 -6.10 20.74
CA PRO A 39 17.54 -7.42 20.86
C PRO A 39 16.53 -8.45 21.40
N CYS A 40 16.52 -9.64 20.84
CA CYS A 40 15.71 -10.77 21.31
C CYS A 40 16.48 -12.08 21.15
N LYS A 41 15.92 -13.18 21.66
CA LYS A 41 16.43 -14.51 21.34
C LYS A 41 16.09 -14.83 19.88
N PRO A 42 17.00 -15.49 19.13
CA PRO A 42 16.69 -15.98 17.79
C PRO A 42 15.38 -16.78 17.78
N ASP A 43 14.54 -16.50 16.77
CA ASP A 43 13.26 -17.16 16.57
C ASP A 43 12.25 -17.05 17.73
N GLN A 44 12.43 -16.05 18.61
CA GLN A 44 11.56 -15.87 19.77
C GLN A 44 10.13 -15.51 19.38
N TYR A 45 9.92 -14.77 18.28
CA TYR A 45 8.61 -14.26 17.89
C TYR A 45 8.22 -14.67 16.48
N VAL A 46 6.95 -15.00 16.34
CA VAL A 46 6.26 -15.13 15.04
C VAL A 46 5.48 -13.85 14.76
N TYR A 47 5.57 -13.34 13.56
CA TYR A 47 4.89 -12.13 13.12
C TYR A 47 3.79 -12.43 12.14
N ARG A 48 2.66 -11.73 12.27
CA ARG A 48 1.55 -11.79 11.33
C ARG A 48 1.03 -10.37 11.05
N VAL A 49 0.66 -10.11 9.82
CA VAL A 49 0.15 -8.82 9.38
C VAL A 49 -1.35 -8.93 9.11
N CYS A 50 -2.14 -8.08 9.76
CA CYS A 50 -3.58 -8.01 9.68
C CYS A 50 -4.04 -6.86 8.78
N TYR A 51 -5.01 -7.11 7.90
CA TYR A 51 -5.62 -6.10 7.06
C TYR A 51 -6.82 -5.46 7.75
N LEU A 52 -6.80 -4.12 7.91
CA LEU A 52 -7.77 -3.36 8.70
C LEU A 52 -8.69 -2.46 7.88
N ARG A 53 -8.59 -2.49 6.54
CA ARG A 53 -9.42 -1.62 5.69
C ARG A 53 -10.90 -1.90 5.91
N GLY A 54 -11.70 -0.85 6.12
CA GLY A 54 -13.14 -0.96 6.38
C GLY A 54 -13.50 -1.24 7.82
N LYS A 55 -12.53 -1.49 8.72
CA LYS A 55 -12.79 -1.65 10.15
C LYS A 55 -12.81 -0.28 10.86
N SER A 56 -13.79 -0.06 11.71
CA SER A 56 -13.88 1.11 12.57
C SER A 56 -12.81 1.07 13.67
N ALA A 57 -12.55 2.21 14.30
CA ALA A 57 -11.61 2.27 15.43
C ALA A 57 -12.02 1.35 16.59
N ALA A 58 -13.32 1.24 16.88
CA ALA A 58 -13.84 0.36 17.92
C ALA A 58 -13.60 -1.12 17.61
N GLU A 59 -13.80 -1.54 16.35
CA GLU A 59 -13.52 -2.92 15.90
C GLU A 59 -12.04 -3.26 15.97
N VAL A 60 -11.17 -2.30 15.65
CA VAL A 60 -9.71 -2.47 15.76
C VAL A 60 -9.29 -2.65 17.22
N GLU A 61 -9.84 -1.84 18.14
CA GLU A 61 -9.55 -1.99 19.57
C GLU A 61 -10.12 -3.30 20.15
N ALA A 62 -11.32 -3.70 19.74
CA ALA A 62 -11.88 -4.99 20.12
C ALA A 62 -11.01 -6.16 19.63
N LEU A 63 -10.49 -6.07 18.39
CA LEU A 63 -9.56 -7.06 17.85
C LEU A 63 -8.26 -7.13 18.65
N LYS A 64 -7.65 -5.98 18.98
CA LYS A 64 -6.42 -5.92 19.80
C LYS A 64 -6.65 -6.57 21.17
N ASN A 65 -7.75 -6.23 21.84
CA ASN A 65 -8.08 -6.79 23.15
C ASN A 65 -8.31 -8.31 23.08
N LYS A 66 -9.00 -8.78 22.04
CA LYS A 66 -9.21 -10.22 21.80
C LYS A 66 -7.90 -10.95 21.61
N LEU A 67 -6.98 -10.41 20.81
CA LEU A 67 -5.68 -11.01 20.53
C LEU A 67 -4.75 -10.93 21.75
N ALA A 68 -4.77 -9.82 22.49
CA ALA A 68 -4.00 -9.68 23.73
C ALA A 68 -4.40 -10.74 24.79
N ALA A 69 -5.68 -11.09 24.89
CA ALA A 69 -6.17 -12.16 25.75
C ALA A 69 -5.61 -13.56 25.37
N GLN A 70 -5.12 -13.71 24.13
CA GLN A 70 -4.48 -14.94 23.63
C GLN A 70 -2.95 -14.89 23.69
N GLY A 71 -2.35 -13.87 24.31
CA GLY A 71 -0.91 -13.69 24.37
C GLY A 71 -0.29 -13.16 23.06
N ILE A 72 -1.10 -12.55 22.19
CA ILE A 72 -0.66 -11.96 20.93
C ILE A 72 -0.52 -10.46 21.13
N GLU A 73 0.68 -9.94 20.94
CA GLU A 73 1.01 -8.54 21.15
C GLU A 73 0.83 -7.73 19.87
N PHE A 74 0.25 -6.53 20.01
CA PHE A 74 0.21 -5.52 18.96
C PHE A 74 1.57 -4.80 18.89
N VAL A 75 2.20 -4.80 17.72
CA VAL A 75 3.51 -4.17 17.49
C VAL A 75 3.34 -2.75 16.94
N SER A 76 2.67 -2.62 15.80
CA SER A 76 2.54 -1.33 15.11
C SER A 76 1.38 -1.35 14.11
N ARG A 77 0.94 -0.15 13.71
CA ARG A 77 -0.02 0.04 12.63
C ARG A 77 0.57 0.99 11.59
N TYR A 78 0.45 0.61 10.32
CA TYR A 78 0.79 1.49 9.20
C TYR A 78 -0.29 1.39 8.13
N SER A 79 -0.83 2.52 7.69
CA SER A 79 -1.94 2.57 6.73
C SER A 79 -3.10 1.66 7.14
N PHE A 80 -3.42 0.66 6.34
CA PHE A 80 -4.49 -0.32 6.57
C PHE A 80 -3.98 -1.64 7.16
N TRP A 81 -2.74 -1.70 7.64
CA TRP A 81 -2.11 -2.89 8.15
C TRP A 81 -1.78 -2.76 9.62
N ALA A 82 -1.99 -3.81 10.38
CA ALA A 82 -1.54 -3.94 11.75
C ALA A 82 -0.62 -5.14 11.88
N ILE A 83 0.45 -4.99 12.62
CA ILE A 83 1.45 -6.01 12.88
C ILE A 83 1.21 -6.55 14.26
N PHE A 84 1.14 -7.86 14.38
CA PHE A 84 1.03 -8.60 15.63
C PHE A 84 2.20 -9.58 15.75
N ARG A 85 2.61 -9.87 16.99
CA ARG A 85 3.62 -10.87 17.31
C ARG A 85 3.18 -11.75 18.46
N SER A 86 3.70 -12.98 18.50
CA SER A 86 3.54 -13.91 19.61
C SER A 86 4.76 -14.81 19.70
N GLU A 87 5.00 -15.40 20.86
CA GLU A 87 6.03 -16.44 21.04
C GLU A 87 5.61 -17.79 20.48
N HIS A 88 4.33 -17.96 20.15
CA HIS A 88 3.77 -19.16 19.55
C HIS A 88 3.19 -18.89 18.18
N ASP A 89 3.16 -19.90 17.32
CA ASP A 89 2.50 -19.76 16.01
C ASP A 89 1.00 -19.52 16.20
N PHE A 90 0.47 -18.57 15.45
CA PHE A 90 -0.92 -18.17 15.53
C PHE A 90 -1.47 -17.79 14.15
N ARG A 91 -2.80 -17.87 14.02
CA ARG A 91 -3.51 -17.41 12.84
C ARG A 91 -4.41 -16.23 13.21
N LEU A 92 -4.41 -15.21 12.37
CA LEU A 92 -5.26 -14.02 12.53
C LEU A 92 -6.67 -14.25 11.99
N TYR A 93 -6.80 -15.12 11.01
CA TYR A 93 -8.03 -15.40 10.28
C TYR A 93 -8.33 -16.90 10.27
N ALA A 94 -9.62 -17.25 10.23
CA ALA A 94 -10.02 -18.58 9.82
C ALA A 94 -9.63 -18.80 8.32
N PRO A 95 -9.39 -20.03 7.87
CA PRO A 95 -8.98 -20.30 6.49
C PRO A 95 -9.94 -19.72 5.43
N GLU A 96 -11.23 -19.70 5.74
CA GLU A 96 -12.31 -19.14 4.91
C GLU A 96 -12.24 -17.60 4.84
N GLU A 97 -11.92 -16.96 5.96
CA GLU A 97 -11.78 -15.50 6.04
C GLU A 97 -10.50 -15.01 5.34
N GLU A 98 -9.44 -15.81 5.33
CA GLU A 98 -8.17 -15.48 4.70
C GLU A 98 -8.35 -15.27 3.18
N LEU A 99 -9.15 -16.10 2.52
CA LEU A 99 -9.48 -15.95 1.10
C LEU A 99 -10.25 -14.65 0.83
N ALA A 100 -11.26 -14.33 1.64
CA ALA A 100 -12.04 -13.10 1.51
C ALA A 100 -11.17 -11.85 1.72
N VAL A 101 -10.23 -11.89 2.66
CA VAL A 101 -9.26 -10.82 2.89
C VAL A 101 -8.32 -10.67 1.69
N CYS A 102 -7.79 -11.76 1.15
CA CYS A 102 -6.96 -11.73 -0.05
C CYS A 102 -7.71 -11.13 -1.26
N GLU A 103 -8.95 -11.52 -1.50
CA GLU A 103 -9.79 -10.94 -2.54
C GLU A 103 -10.01 -9.44 -2.33
N SER A 104 -10.21 -8.99 -1.09
CA SER A 104 -10.42 -7.57 -0.77
C SER A 104 -9.16 -6.72 -1.02
N ILE A 105 -7.98 -7.29 -0.84
CA ILE A 105 -6.68 -6.65 -1.08
C ILE A 105 -6.42 -6.52 -2.59
N TYR A 106 -6.68 -7.58 -3.33
CA TYR A 106 -6.39 -7.67 -4.76
C TYR A 106 -7.59 -7.36 -5.66
N ARG A 107 -8.64 -6.74 -5.10
CA ARG A 107 -9.81 -6.37 -5.89
C ARG A 107 -9.40 -5.48 -7.05
N PRO A 108 -9.60 -5.94 -8.31
CA PRO A 108 -9.23 -5.15 -9.48
C PRO A 108 -10.00 -3.83 -9.49
N MET A 109 -9.37 -2.78 -9.99
CA MET A 109 -10.05 -1.49 -10.16
C MET A 109 -11.32 -1.71 -10.99
N PRO A 110 -12.45 -1.12 -10.60
CA PRO A 110 -13.69 -1.26 -11.36
C PRO A 110 -13.45 -0.78 -12.80
N ILE A 111 -13.88 -1.57 -13.75
CA ILE A 111 -13.70 -1.34 -15.21
C ILE A 111 -14.12 0.10 -15.59
N GLY A 112 -15.14 0.65 -14.91
CA GLY A 112 -15.58 2.04 -15.08
C GLY A 112 -14.52 3.09 -14.80
N SER A 113 -13.62 2.87 -13.81
CA SER A 113 -12.52 3.81 -13.53
C SER A 113 -11.45 3.75 -14.61
N VAL A 114 -11.15 2.58 -15.15
CA VAL A 114 -10.18 2.41 -16.25
C VAL A 114 -10.70 3.11 -17.51
N LEU A 115 -11.98 2.93 -17.85
CA LEU A 115 -12.62 3.59 -18.99
C LEU A 115 -12.62 5.13 -18.80
N SER A 116 -12.87 5.63 -17.60
CA SER A 116 -12.81 7.05 -17.29
C SER A 116 -11.41 7.64 -17.50
N TRP A 117 -10.36 6.93 -17.06
CA TRP A 117 -8.98 7.34 -17.30
C TRP A 117 -8.61 7.34 -18.78
N LEU A 118 -9.05 6.33 -19.54
CA LEU A 118 -8.83 6.26 -20.99
C LEU A 118 -9.56 7.41 -21.72
N ALA A 119 -10.80 7.72 -21.33
CA ALA A 119 -11.55 8.85 -21.88
C ALA A 119 -10.86 10.19 -21.56
N PHE A 120 -10.34 10.37 -20.36
CA PHE A 120 -9.61 11.56 -19.97
C PHE A 120 -8.31 11.75 -20.77
N ILE A 121 -7.55 10.67 -20.96
CA ILE A 121 -6.32 10.69 -21.77
C ILE A 121 -6.66 11.00 -23.23
N ALA A 122 -7.70 10.40 -23.81
CA ALA A 122 -8.16 10.70 -25.16
C ALA A 122 -8.58 12.17 -25.31
N PHE A 123 -9.28 12.72 -24.33
CA PHE A 123 -9.66 14.14 -24.29
C PHE A 123 -8.44 15.07 -24.28
N LEU A 124 -7.42 14.76 -23.47
CA LEU A 124 -6.17 15.53 -23.43
C LEU A 124 -5.42 15.48 -24.78
N LEU A 125 -5.35 14.32 -25.42
CA LEU A 125 -4.69 14.17 -26.73
C LEU A 125 -5.44 14.94 -27.82
N LEU A 126 -6.77 14.95 -27.81
CA LEU A 126 -7.58 15.75 -28.73
C LEU A 126 -7.39 17.25 -28.49
N SER A 127 -7.31 17.69 -27.23
CA SER A 127 -7.09 19.10 -26.88
C SER A 127 -5.74 19.61 -27.39
N VAL A 128 -4.69 18.81 -27.27
CA VAL A 128 -3.36 19.14 -27.80
C VAL A 128 -3.38 19.25 -29.33
N ARG A 129 -4.09 18.35 -30.03
CA ARG A 129 -4.23 18.40 -31.49
C ARG A 129 -4.98 19.64 -31.97
N VAL A 130 -6.06 20.02 -31.30
CA VAL A 130 -6.81 21.24 -31.66
C VAL A 130 -5.93 22.48 -31.48
N SER A 131 -5.15 22.56 -30.40
CA SER A 131 -4.24 23.70 -30.16
C SER A 131 -3.13 23.80 -31.22
N SER A 132 -2.62 22.68 -31.71
CA SER A 132 -1.60 22.66 -32.78
C SER A 132 -2.20 23.09 -34.13
N TRP A 133 -3.47 22.79 -34.41
CA TRP A 133 -4.17 23.19 -35.64
C TRP A 133 -4.37 24.69 -35.68
N THR A 134 -4.84 25.29 -34.59
CA THR A 134 -5.06 26.75 -34.50
C THR A 134 -3.76 27.56 -34.61
N ALA A 135 -2.64 27.03 -34.10
CA ALA A 135 -1.32 27.63 -34.22
C ALA A 135 -0.80 27.61 -35.67
N THR A 136 -1.11 26.56 -36.44
CA THR A 136 -0.71 26.45 -37.86
C THR A 136 -1.49 27.41 -38.75
N GLU A 137 -2.79 27.62 -38.53
CA GLU A 137 -3.60 28.56 -39.26
C GLU A 137 -3.21 30.04 -38.96
N ALA A 138 -2.86 30.34 -37.71
CA ALA A 138 -2.40 31.69 -37.33
C ALA A 138 -1.09 32.05 -38.03
N ASN A 139 -0.17 31.09 -38.21
CA ASN A 139 1.11 31.33 -38.88
C ASN A 139 0.99 31.39 -40.42
N GLY A 140 -0.03 30.78 -41.02
CA GLY A 140 -0.30 30.82 -42.46
C GLY A 140 -0.89 32.14 -42.96
N ARG A 141 -1.55 32.92 -42.09
CA ARG A 141 -2.18 34.20 -42.47
C ARG A 141 -1.22 35.39 -42.50
N THR A 142 -0.05 35.29 -41.90
CA THR A 142 0.95 36.39 -41.90
C THR A 142 1.88 36.38 -43.11
N GLY A 143 1.80 35.36 -43.96
CA GLY A 143 2.67 35.22 -45.16
C GLY A 143 2.20 35.93 -46.43
N CYS A 144 1.01 36.56 -46.48
CA CYS A 144 0.38 37.04 -47.72
C CYS A 144 0.28 38.56 -47.83
N LEU A 145 1.21 39.34 -47.24
CA LEU A 145 1.26 40.83 -47.42
C LEU A 145 2.68 41.31 -47.68
N LYS A 146 3.27 40.89 -48.82
CA LYS A 146 4.32 41.66 -49.48
C LYS A 146 3.86 41.99 -50.88
N ARG A 147 3.37 43.22 -51.10
CA ARG A 147 3.28 43.86 -52.43
C ARG A 147 4.65 44.33 -52.83
N PRO A 148 5.06 44.12 -54.07
CA PRO A 148 6.21 44.84 -54.63
C PRO A 148 5.75 46.19 -55.19
N THR A 149 6.49 47.22 -54.85
CA THR A 149 6.57 48.47 -55.60
C THR A 149 7.56 48.35 -56.72
#